data_655fab7e3e853f9015f051f09557ea35
#
_entry.id   655fab7e3e853f9015f051f09557ea35
#
_cell.length_a   1.000
_cell.length_b   1.000
_cell.length_c   1.000
_cell.angle_alpha   90.00
_cell.angle_beta   90.00
_cell.angle_gamma   90.00
#
_symmetry.space_group_name_H-M   'P 1'
#
loop_
_entity.id
_entity.type
_entity.pdbx_description
1 polymer ?
#
loop_
_entity_poly.entity_id
_entity_poly.type
_entity_poly.pdbx_seq_one_letter_code
_entity_poly.pdbx_strand_id
1 'polypeptide(L)'
;MDEKARRIIAKLIVALIIAVLIILLLAILVVMVRRRARAERLHNAAMAEKNRQILRMERELHEALREQVDKRDRELAAYAIERASDSQTRLTLAREAEKAADTSATSDADLRLKLTELSRRLRQSDADAISHDFRVYFDRVHPRFVSTLQELHPNLTNNDLRLCVFLYLGMSTKEIAALLTREVRSVETARLRLRRKLALDSGASLANYLHALAKK
;
A
#
# COMPACT_ATOMS: atom_id res chain seq x y z
N MET A 1 17.16 -95.35 24.31
CA MET A 1 17.32 -93.91 23.99
C MET A 1 17.57 -93.22 25.29
N ASP A 2 18.79 -92.67 25.44
CA ASP A 2 19.33 -92.15 26.71
C ASP A 2 18.48 -90.94 27.21
N GLU A 3 18.20 -90.95 28.49
CA GLU A 3 17.45 -89.84 29.17
C GLU A 3 18.05 -88.47 28.97
N LYS A 4 19.39 -88.43 28.83
CA LYS A 4 20.14 -87.22 28.47
C LYS A 4 19.79 -86.71 27.07
N ALA A 5 19.63 -87.55 26.08
CA ALA A 5 19.27 -87.16 24.72
C ALA A 5 17.86 -86.59 24.66
N ARG A 6 16.89 -87.12 25.40
CA ARG A 6 15.53 -86.56 25.48
C ARG A 6 15.51 -85.16 26.10
N ARG A 7 16.28 -84.90 27.14
CA ARG A 7 16.38 -83.60 27.78
C ARG A 7 17.04 -82.53 26.86
N ILE A 8 18.04 -82.93 26.06
CA ILE A 8 18.66 -82.04 25.06
C ILE A 8 17.67 -81.71 23.96
N ILE A 9 16.94 -82.68 23.41
CA ILE A 9 15.93 -82.46 22.37
C ILE A 9 14.81 -81.51 22.89
N ALA A 10 14.31 -81.71 24.11
CA ALA A 10 13.31 -80.86 24.71
C ALA A 10 13.77 -79.42 24.85
N LYS A 11 15.04 -79.14 25.28
CA LYS A 11 15.64 -77.83 25.37
C LYS A 11 15.77 -77.12 23.98
N LEU A 12 16.14 -77.93 22.95
CA LEU A 12 16.24 -77.42 21.58
C LEU A 12 14.87 -77.02 21.02
N ILE A 13 13.82 -77.79 21.28
CA ILE A 13 12.44 -77.51 20.87
C ILE A 13 11.96 -76.22 21.55
N VAL A 14 12.18 -76.04 22.87
CA VAL A 14 11.80 -74.85 23.60
C VAL A 14 12.53 -73.66 23.07
N ALA A 15 13.84 -73.75 22.81
CA ALA A 15 14.63 -72.64 22.22
C ALA A 15 14.10 -72.27 20.81
N LEU A 16 13.75 -73.24 19.99
CA LEU A 16 13.17 -72.97 18.66
C LEU A 16 11.80 -72.28 18.75
N ILE A 17 10.94 -72.70 19.69
CA ILE A 17 9.67 -71.97 19.92
C ILE A 17 9.87 -70.57 20.35
N ILE A 18 10.78 -70.30 21.28
CA ILE A 18 11.14 -68.95 21.74
C ILE A 18 11.64 -68.10 20.56
N ALA A 19 12.54 -68.64 19.73
CA ALA A 19 13.07 -67.93 18.56
C ALA A 19 11.96 -67.56 17.55
N VAL A 20 11.05 -68.49 17.29
CA VAL A 20 9.87 -68.19 16.40
C VAL A 20 8.97 -67.10 16.99
N LEU A 21 8.70 -67.14 18.30
CA LEU A 21 7.91 -66.08 18.96
C LEU A 21 8.58 -64.72 18.88
N ILE A 22 9.91 -64.64 19.08
CA ILE A 22 10.66 -63.41 18.94
C ILE A 22 10.59 -62.84 17.51
N ILE A 23 10.76 -63.71 16.49
CA ILE A 23 10.66 -63.31 15.09
C ILE A 23 9.24 -62.78 14.78
N LEU A 24 8.21 -63.43 15.29
CA LEU A 24 6.82 -63.00 15.09
C LEU A 24 6.57 -61.65 15.76
N LEU A 25 7.06 -61.47 16.97
CA LEU A 25 6.94 -60.20 17.69
C LEU A 25 7.67 -59.04 16.96
N LEU A 26 8.87 -59.31 16.45
CA LEU A 26 9.61 -58.35 15.63
C LEU A 26 8.88 -58.00 14.34
N ALA A 27 8.29 -58.99 13.68
CA ALA A 27 7.48 -58.78 12.47
C ALA A 27 6.28 -57.87 12.74
N ILE A 28 5.55 -58.10 13.84
CA ILE A 28 4.42 -57.28 14.28
C ILE A 28 4.90 -55.84 14.56
N LEU A 29 6.00 -55.70 15.28
CA LEU A 29 6.59 -54.40 15.60
C LEU A 29 6.93 -53.60 14.32
N VAL A 30 7.58 -54.27 13.37
CA VAL A 30 7.93 -53.62 12.07
C VAL A 30 6.67 -53.19 11.30
N VAL A 31 5.62 -54.02 11.29
CA VAL A 31 4.34 -53.65 10.66
C VAL A 31 3.70 -52.47 11.36
N MET A 32 3.69 -52.42 12.68
CA MET A 32 3.15 -51.32 13.45
C MET A 32 3.92 -49.99 13.18
N VAL A 33 5.25 -50.04 13.21
CA VAL A 33 6.10 -48.88 12.92
C VAL A 33 5.86 -48.36 11.50
N ARG A 34 5.79 -49.28 10.50
CA ARG A 34 5.50 -48.92 9.12
C ARG A 34 4.11 -48.29 8.95
N ARG A 35 3.08 -48.81 9.66
CA ARG A 35 1.72 -48.22 9.64
C ARG A 35 1.71 -46.82 10.24
N ARG A 36 2.37 -46.59 11.39
CA ARG A 36 2.49 -45.26 12.00
C ARG A 36 3.21 -44.27 11.08
N ALA A 37 4.36 -44.65 10.51
CA ALA A 37 5.09 -43.83 9.56
C ALA A 37 4.29 -43.47 8.31
N ARG A 38 3.44 -44.36 7.80
CA ARG A 38 2.53 -44.06 6.68
C ARG A 38 1.44 -43.08 7.09
N ALA A 39 0.83 -43.24 8.26
CA ALA A 39 -0.20 -42.35 8.76
C ALA A 39 0.35 -40.94 8.98
N GLU A 40 1.55 -40.80 9.55
CA GLU A 40 2.24 -39.53 9.75
C GLU A 40 2.56 -38.83 8.40
N ARG A 41 3.03 -39.60 7.42
CA ARG A 41 3.29 -39.04 6.07
C ARG A 41 2.02 -38.51 5.41
N LEU A 42 0.91 -39.24 5.50
CA LEU A 42 -0.38 -38.79 4.96
C LEU A 42 -0.89 -37.53 5.69
N HIS A 43 -0.78 -37.52 7.01
CA HIS A 43 -1.16 -36.35 7.82
C HIS A 43 -0.32 -35.12 7.47
N ASN A 44 0.99 -35.27 7.39
CA ASN A 44 1.91 -34.19 7.05
C ASN A 44 1.69 -33.69 5.61
N ALA A 45 1.40 -34.57 4.66
CA ALA A 45 1.06 -34.22 3.29
C ALA A 45 -0.25 -33.42 3.23
N ALA A 46 -1.28 -33.83 3.98
CA ALA A 46 -2.56 -33.14 4.06
C ALA A 46 -2.41 -31.74 4.69
N MET A 47 -1.59 -31.61 5.75
CA MET A 47 -1.29 -30.32 6.37
C MET A 47 -0.49 -29.41 5.43
N ALA A 48 0.50 -29.95 4.73
CA ALA A 48 1.26 -29.19 3.73
C ALA A 48 0.36 -28.64 2.61
N GLU A 49 -0.60 -29.43 2.16
CA GLU A 49 -1.56 -28.98 1.13
C GLU A 49 -2.49 -27.87 1.65
N LYS A 50 -3.03 -28.04 2.87
CA LYS A 50 -3.82 -26.97 3.52
C LYS A 50 -3.03 -25.67 3.67
N ASN A 51 -1.78 -25.74 4.11
CA ASN A 51 -0.93 -24.59 4.24
C ASN A 51 -0.66 -23.91 2.87
N ARG A 52 -0.47 -24.71 1.80
CA ARG A 52 -0.35 -24.15 0.44
C ARG A 52 -1.63 -23.45 -0.01
N GLN A 53 -2.80 -23.99 0.30
CA GLN A 53 -4.08 -23.36 -0.02
C GLN A 53 -4.24 -22.04 0.73
N ILE A 54 -3.94 -22.00 2.02
CA ILE A 54 -3.99 -20.76 2.83
C ILE A 54 -3.06 -19.70 2.22
N LEU A 55 -1.81 -20.05 1.90
CA LEU A 55 -0.87 -19.12 1.29
C LEU A 55 -1.32 -18.62 -0.09
N ARG A 56 -2.01 -19.45 -0.89
CA ARG A 56 -2.59 -18.98 -2.16
C ARG A 56 -3.71 -17.99 -1.91
N MET A 57 -4.65 -18.30 -1.02
CA MET A 57 -5.76 -17.41 -0.66
C MET A 57 -5.27 -16.09 -0.08
N GLU A 58 -4.24 -16.09 0.75
CA GLU A 58 -3.61 -14.86 1.26
C GLU A 58 -3.02 -14.00 0.13
N ARG A 59 -2.34 -14.62 -0.84
CA ARG A 59 -1.79 -13.89 -2.01
C ARG A 59 -2.90 -13.28 -2.86
N GLU A 60 -3.91 -14.06 -3.20
CA GLU A 60 -5.07 -13.59 -3.98
C GLU A 60 -5.80 -12.43 -3.28
N LEU A 61 -5.97 -12.53 -1.95
CA LEU A 61 -6.56 -11.45 -1.16
C LEU A 61 -5.68 -10.18 -1.18
N HIS A 62 -4.36 -10.35 -1.01
CA HIS A 62 -3.43 -9.22 -1.08
C HIS A 62 -3.38 -8.56 -2.46
N GLU A 63 -3.45 -9.34 -3.53
CA GLU A 63 -3.50 -8.83 -4.89
C GLU A 63 -4.81 -8.07 -5.14
N ALA A 64 -5.95 -8.62 -4.73
CA ALA A 64 -7.26 -7.96 -4.85
C ALA A 64 -7.32 -6.65 -4.05
N LEU A 65 -6.79 -6.63 -2.82
CA LEU A 65 -6.69 -5.41 -2.02
C LEU A 65 -5.80 -4.35 -2.66
N ARG A 66 -4.65 -4.75 -3.22
CA ARG A 66 -3.77 -3.82 -3.95
C ARG A 66 -4.47 -3.23 -5.18
N GLU A 67 -5.13 -4.07 -5.96
CA GLU A 67 -5.87 -3.59 -7.13
C GLU A 67 -6.98 -2.60 -6.75
N GLN A 68 -7.66 -2.85 -5.63
CA GLN A 68 -8.67 -1.94 -5.10
C GLN A 68 -8.07 -0.60 -4.66
N VAL A 69 -6.90 -0.61 -3.99
CA VAL A 69 -6.19 0.62 -3.60
C VAL A 69 -5.73 1.37 -4.85
N ASP A 70 -5.09 0.70 -5.81
CA ASP A 70 -4.62 1.31 -7.06
C ASP A 70 -5.78 1.91 -7.88
N LYS A 71 -6.95 1.29 -7.85
CA LYS A 71 -8.16 1.85 -8.47
C LYS A 71 -8.60 3.13 -7.76
N ARG A 72 -8.65 3.13 -6.44
CA ARG A 72 -8.99 4.31 -5.64
C ARG A 72 -8.01 5.45 -5.83
N ASP A 73 -6.72 5.16 -5.93
CA ASP A 73 -5.68 6.16 -6.19
C ASP A 73 -5.87 6.82 -7.57
N ARG A 74 -6.22 6.03 -8.59
CA ARG A 74 -6.54 6.56 -9.93
C ARG A 74 -7.80 7.43 -9.91
N GLU A 75 -8.85 7.04 -9.20
CA GLU A 75 -10.07 7.83 -9.03
C GLU A 75 -9.77 9.16 -8.32
N LEU A 76 -8.94 9.14 -7.28
CA LEU A 76 -8.48 10.33 -6.58
C LEU A 76 -7.67 11.27 -7.45
N ALA A 77 -6.73 10.73 -8.22
CA ALA A 77 -5.91 11.52 -9.14
C ALA A 77 -6.80 12.16 -10.22
N ALA A 78 -7.74 11.43 -10.80
CA ALA A 78 -8.67 11.95 -11.78
C ALA A 78 -9.55 13.08 -11.20
N TYR A 79 -10.09 12.90 -10.00
CA TYR A 79 -10.84 13.93 -9.29
C TYR A 79 -9.99 15.19 -9.02
N ALA A 80 -8.75 15.01 -8.59
CA ALA A 80 -7.84 16.13 -8.36
C ALA A 80 -7.53 16.91 -9.66
N ILE A 81 -7.33 16.21 -10.79
CA ILE A 81 -7.07 16.80 -12.10
C ILE A 81 -8.30 17.57 -12.59
N GLU A 82 -9.50 17.01 -12.47
CA GLU A 82 -10.75 17.68 -12.85
C GLU A 82 -10.93 18.98 -12.06
N ARG A 83 -10.73 18.93 -10.74
CA ARG A 83 -10.80 20.12 -9.88
C ARG A 83 -9.70 21.13 -10.19
N ALA A 84 -8.51 20.69 -10.57
CA ALA A 84 -7.44 21.59 -11.02
C ALA A 84 -7.82 22.34 -12.30
N SER A 85 -8.47 21.67 -13.24
CA SER A 85 -8.98 22.28 -14.48
C SER A 85 -10.04 23.34 -14.19
N ASP A 86 -11.00 23.05 -13.33
CA ASP A 86 -12.02 24.00 -12.89
C ASP A 86 -11.41 25.23 -12.21
N SER A 87 -10.44 25.01 -11.33
CA SER A 87 -9.73 26.10 -10.65
C SER A 87 -8.99 26.98 -11.64
N GLN A 88 -8.33 26.40 -12.66
CA GLN A 88 -7.64 27.15 -13.69
C GLN A 88 -8.58 28.00 -14.55
N THR A 89 -9.74 27.47 -14.90
CA THR A 89 -10.81 28.19 -15.62
C THR A 89 -11.29 29.41 -14.81
N ARG A 90 -11.55 29.22 -13.52
CA ARG A 90 -11.96 30.31 -12.61
C ARG A 90 -10.90 31.41 -12.49
N LEU A 91 -9.63 31.02 -12.42
CA LEU A 91 -8.52 31.98 -12.39
C LEU A 91 -8.41 32.79 -13.69
N THR A 92 -8.66 32.15 -14.83
CA THR A 92 -8.67 32.83 -16.11
C THR A 92 -9.80 33.85 -16.13
N LEU A 93 -11.00 33.46 -15.71
CA LEU A 93 -12.16 34.36 -15.58
C LEU A 93 -11.89 35.51 -14.58
N ALA A 94 -11.23 35.21 -13.44
CA ALA A 94 -10.87 36.25 -12.49
C ALA A 94 -9.90 37.30 -13.08
N ARG A 95 -8.90 36.83 -13.86
CA ARG A 95 -7.96 37.73 -14.57
C ARG A 95 -8.66 38.57 -15.65
N GLU A 96 -9.60 37.97 -16.38
CA GLU A 96 -10.38 38.67 -17.38
C GLU A 96 -11.28 39.73 -16.74
N ALA A 97 -11.93 39.42 -15.60
CA ALA A 97 -12.72 40.38 -14.84
C ALA A 97 -11.87 41.54 -14.32
N GLU A 98 -10.64 41.23 -13.85
CA GLU A 98 -9.71 42.27 -13.40
C GLU A 98 -9.24 43.16 -14.54
N LYS A 99 -8.89 42.60 -15.71
CA LYS A 99 -8.57 43.37 -16.92
C LYS A 99 -9.75 44.24 -17.39
N ALA A 100 -10.97 43.67 -17.33
CA ALA A 100 -12.17 44.46 -17.70
C ALA A 100 -12.38 45.64 -16.73
N ALA A 101 -12.11 45.44 -15.43
CA ALA A 101 -12.17 46.54 -14.45
C ALA A 101 -11.12 47.64 -14.73
N ASP A 102 -9.90 47.24 -15.14
CA ASP A 102 -8.80 48.17 -15.41
C ASP A 102 -8.96 48.90 -16.76
N THR A 103 -9.54 48.22 -17.78
CA THR A 103 -9.73 48.79 -19.13
C THR A 103 -11.00 49.60 -19.26
N SER A 104 -11.92 49.53 -18.32
CA SER A 104 -13.14 50.34 -18.30
C SER A 104 -12.77 51.81 -18.03
N ALA A 105 -12.51 52.54 -19.09
CA ALA A 105 -12.30 53.97 -19.08
C ALA A 105 -13.56 54.78 -18.70
N THR A 106 -14.64 54.07 -18.38
CA THR A 106 -15.95 54.66 -18.07
C THR A 106 -16.09 54.94 -16.59
N SER A 107 -16.65 56.08 -16.30
CA SER A 107 -16.95 56.71 -15.03
C SER A 107 -17.79 55.89 -14.01
N ASP A 108 -17.97 54.60 -14.22
CA ASP A 108 -18.82 53.77 -13.38
C ASP A 108 -17.98 53.02 -12.30
N ALA A 109 -17.69 53.76 -11.21
CA ALA A 109 -16.96 53.25 -10.06
C ALA A 109 -17.62 52.00 -9.44
N ASP A 110 -18.95 51.88 -9.55
CA ASP A 110 -19.71 50.73 -9.02
C ASP A 110 -19.43 49.45 -9.82
N LEU A 111 -19.32 49.55 -11.13
CA LEU A 111 -19.00 48.41 -12.00
C LEU A 111 -17.57 47.91 -11.75
N ARG A 112 -16.59 48.83 -11.61
CA ARG A 112 -15.21 48.47 -11.27
C ARG A 112 -15.12 47.74 -9.93
N LEU A 113 -15.86 48.23 -8.94
CA LEU A 113 -15.91 47.63 -7.61
C LEU A 113 -16.53 46.22 -7.63
N LYS A 114 -17.60 46.03 -8.38
CA LYS A 114 -18.25 44.73 -8.60
C LYS A 114 -17.35 43.73 -9.32
N LEU A 115 -16.63 44.13 -10.35
CA LEU A 115 -15.69 43.29 -11.08
C LEU A 115 -14.48 42.91 -10.21
N THR A 116 -13.96 43.82 -9.43
CA THR A 116 -12.87 43.56 -8.49
C THR A 116 -13.31 42.58 -7.40
N GLU A 117 -14.50 42.78 -6.85
CA GLU A 117 -15.07 41.84 -5.84
C GLU A 117 -15.34 40.47 -6.44
N LEU A 118 -15.85 40.38 -7.67
CA LEU A 118 -16.05 39.11 -8.39
C LEU A 118 -14.70 38.39 -8.59
N SER A 119 -13.67 39.10 -9.05
CA SER A 119 -12.34 38.55 -9.22
C SER A 119 -11.77 38.00 -7.90
N ARG A 120 -11.97 38.75 -6.82
CA ARG A 120 -11.55 38.34 -5.47
C ARG A 120 -12.27 37.04 -5.00
N ARG A 121 -13.60 36.97 -5.20
CA ARG A 121 -14.41 35.79 -4.86
C ARG A 121 -13.99 34.57 -5.66
N LEU A 122 -13.75 34.72 -6.97
CA LEU A 122 -13.28 33.64 -7.83
C LEU A 122 -11.91 33.09 -7.42
N ARG A 123 -11.03 33.94 -6.86
CA ARG A 123 -9.71 33.52 -6.38
C ARG A 123 -9.76 32.83 -5.00
N GLN A 124 -10.67 33.23 -4.10
CA GLN A 124 -10.70 32.77 -2.71
C GLN A 124 -11.42 31.44 -2.53
N SER A 125 -12.31 31.08 -3.46
CA SER A 125 -13.34 30.07 -3.20
C SER A 125 -12.84 28.62 -3.04
N ASP A 126 -11.65 28.22 -3.54
CA ASP A 126 -11.42 26.80 -3.74
C ASP A 126 -10.08 26.17 -3.28
N ALA A 127 -9.01 26.92 -3.19
CA ALA A 127 -7.69 26.29 -2.93
C ALA A 127 -7.61 25.59 -1.56
N ASP A 128 -8.31 26.10 -0.57
CA ASP A 128 -8.34 25.54 0.78
C ASP A 128 -9.40 24.45 0.95
N ALA A 129 -10.58 24.60 0.34
CA ALA A 129 -11.65 23.61 0.37
C ALA A 129 -11.27 22.34 -0.40
N ILE A 130 -10.76 22.46 -1.63
CA ILE A 130 -10.28 21.34 -2.43
C ILE A 130 -9.18 20.56 -1.71
N SER A 131 -8.29 21.30 -1.05
CA SER A 131 -7.19 20.72 -0.31
C SER A 131 -7.62 19.97 0.95
N HIS A 132 -8.69 20.42 1.60
CA HIS A 132 -9.23 19.78 2.79
C HIS A 132 -9.96 18.50 2.42
N ASP A 133 -10.91 18.56 1.49
CA ASP A 133 -11.70 17.41 1.05
C ASP A 133 -10.81 16.31 0.46
N PHE A 134 -9.82 16.70 -0.35
CA PHE A 134 -8.85 15.79 -0.92
C PHE A 134 -8.01 15.09 0.16
N ARG A 135 -7.56 15.82 1.19
CA ARG A 135 -6.81 15.26 2.31
C ARG A 135 -7.64 14.26 3.11
N VAL A 136 -8.88 14.62 3.46
CA VAL A 136 -9.80 13.73 4.19
C VAL A 136 -10.03 12.44 3.42
N TYR A 137 -10.20 12.52 2.11
CA TYR A 137 -10.40 11.34 1.27
C TYR A 137 -9.13 10.50 1.14
N PHE A 138 -7.98 11.13 0.97
CA PHE A 138 -6.70 10.44 0.91
C PHE A 138 -6.37 9.71 2.22
N ASP A 139 -6.61 10.33 3.37
CA ASP A 139 -6.36 9.74 4.68
C ASP A 139 -7.24 8.50 4.96
N ARG A 140 -8.40 8.40 4.30
CA ARG A 140 -9.25 7.19 4.36
C ARG A 140 -8.65 6.00 3.60
N VAL A 141 -7.97 6.26 2.49
CA VAL A 141 -7.35 5.21 1.65
C VAL A 141 -5.98 4.83 2.21
N HIS A 142 -5.24 5.80 2.72
CA HIS A 142 -3.89 5.64 3.24
C HIS A 142 -3.75 6.17 4.68
N PRO A 143 -4.41 5.55 5.68
CA PRO A 143 -4.52 6.11 7.04
C PRO A 143 -3.18 6.25 7.76
N ARG A 144 -2.15 5.49 7.35
CA ARG A 144 -0.82 5.54 7.97
C ARG A 144 0.19 6.40 7.20
N PHE A 145 -0.08 6.77 5.96
CA PHE A 145 0.89 7.45 5.12
C PHE A 145 1.36 8.78 5.70
N VAL A 146 0.42 9.64 6.08
CA VAL A 146 0.73 10.98 6.61
C VAL A 146 1.38 10.89 7.98
N SER A 147 0.89 10.02 8.88
CA SER A 147 1.48 9.81 10.21
C SER A 147 2.90 9.26 10.13
N THR A 148 3.14 8.24 9.31
CA THR A 148 4.49 7.68 9.10
C THR A 148 5.43 8.73 8.51
N LEU A 149 4.93 9.57 7.59
CA LEU A 149 5.73 10.63 6.99
C LEU A 149 6.12 11.70 8.03
N GLN A 150 5.20 12.07 8.93
CA GLN A 150 5.46 13.03 10.01
C GLN A 150 6.40 12.47 11.09
N GLU A 151 6.26 11.19 11.42
CA GLU A 151 7.16 10.50 12.37
C GLU A 151 8.61 10.45 11.86
N LEU A 152 8.81 10.11 10.58
CA LEU A 152 10.12 10.01 9.97
C LEU A 152 10.72 11.38 9.64
N HIS A 153 9.89 12.38 9.35
CA HIS A 153 10.29 13.71 8.90
C HIS A 153 9.50 14.81 9.62
N PRO A 154 9.77 15.06 10.91
CA PRO A 154 9.01 16.02 11.72
C PRO A 154 9.11 17.47 11.24
N ASN A 155 10.08 17.77 10.38
CA ASN A 155 10.28 19.11 9.80
C ASN A 155 9.39 19.43 8.58
N LEU A 156 8.49 18.50 8.21
CA LEU A 156 7.55 18.71 7.11
C LEU A 156 6.41 19.63 7.54
N THR A 157 6.17 20.66 6.73
CA THR A 157 5.00 21.52 6.90
C THR A 157 3.75 20.88 6.26
N ASN A 158 2.55 21.38 6.59
CA ASN A 158 1.31 20.95 5.95
C ASN A 158 1.36 21.06 4.41
N ASN A 159 2.02 22.09 3.87
CA ASN A 159 2.21 22.23 2.43
C ASN A 159 3.17 21.17 1.85
N ASP A 160 4.20 20.78 2.60
CA ASP A 160 5.09 19.70 2.20
C ASP A 160 4.36 18.36 2.19
N LEU A 161 3.53 18.10 3.21
CA LEU A 161 2.69 16.87 3.27
C LEU A 161 1.70 16.79 2.11
N ARG A 162 1.04 17.90 1.78
CA ARG A 162 0.16 17.99 0.59
C ARG A 162 0.92 17.69 -0.70
N LEU A 163 2.11 18.25 -0.85
CA LEU A 163 2.96 17.98 -2.00
C LEU A 163 3.38 16.51 -2.08
N CYS A 164 3.68 15.86 -0.94
CA CYS A 164 3.95 14.43 -0.87
C CYS A 164 2.78 13.59 -1.37
N VAL A 165 1.56 13.93 -0.96
CA VAL A 165 0.34 13.22 -1.40
C VAL A 165 0.15 13.33 -2.91
N PHE A 166 0.28 14.52 -3.50
CA PHE A 166 0.15 14.69 -4.95
C PHE A 166 1.24 13.94 -5.73
N LEU A 167 2.46 13.94 -5.22
CA LEU A 167 3.58 13.19 -5.81
C LEU A 167 3.39 11.67 -5.69
N TYR A 168 2.83 11.20 -4.58
CA TYR A 168 2.45 9.81 -4.39
C TYR A 168 1.42 9.37 -5.44
N LEU A 169 0.42 10.19 -5.72
CA LEU A 169 -0.59 9.95 -6.75
C LEU A 169 -0.07 10.07 -8.20
N GLY A 170 1.23 10.32 -8.37
CA GLY A 170 1.84 10.41 -9.70
C GLY A 170 1.55 11.70 -10.46
N MET A 171 1.00 12.72 -9.80
CA MET A 171 0.68 13.99 -10.44
C MET A 171 1.93 14.71 -10.95
N SER A 172 1.85 15.24 -12.16
CA SER A 172 2.91 16.05 -12.76
C SER A 172 3.04 17.43 -12.08
N THR A 173 4.20 18.06 -12.24
CA THR A 173 4.42 19.41 -11.69
C THR A 173 3.40 20.43 -12.22
N LYS A 174 2.96 20.29 -13.48
CA LYS A 174 1.94 21.17 -14.09
C LYS A 174 0.57 20.98 -13.46
N GLU A 175 0.14 19.72 -13.24
CA GLU A 175 -1.13 19.41 -12.60
C GLU A 175 -1.16 19.88 -11.15
N ILE A 176 -0.07 19.68 -10.40
CA ILE A 176 0.07 20.18 -9.02
C ILE A 176 0.04 21.72 -9.00
N ALA A 177 0.69 22.39 -9.94
CA ALA A 177 0.68 23.85 -10.04
C ALA A 177 -0.74 24.37 -10.31
N ALA A 178 -1.47 23.73 -11.23
CA ALA A 178 -2.87 24.06 -11.53
C ALA A 178 -3.77 23.85 -10.29
N LEU A 179 -3.66 22.71 -9.62
CA LEU A 179 -4.45 22.38 -8.43
C LEU A 179 -4.19 23.36 -7.26
N LEU A 180 -2.93 23.72 -7.04
CA LEU A 180 -2.53 24.65 -5.97
C LEU A 180 -2.65 26.13 -6.36
N THR A 181 -3.09 26.41 -7.59
CA THR A 181 -3.18 27.79 -8.10
C THR A 181 -1.84 28.52 -8.02
N ARG A 182 -0.75 27.81 -8.34
CA ARG A 182 0.63 28.32 -8.27
C ARG A 182 1.33 28.24 -9.63
N GLU A 183 2.40 29.00 -9.77
CA GLU A 183 3.28 28.89 -10.93
C GLU A 183 4.04 27.55 -10.89
N VAL A 184 4.28 26.94 -12.05
CA VAL A 184 5.04 25.69 -12.20
C VAL A 184 6.41 25.78 -11.53
N ARG A 185 7.12 26.91 -11.72
CA ARG A 185 8.43 27.18 -11.10
C ARG A 185 8.38 27.16 -9.56
N SER A 186 7.28 27.63 -8.98
CA SER A 186 7.08 27.59 -7.52
C SER A 186 6.96 26.16 -7.01
N VAL A 187 6.29 25.30 -7.76
CA VAL A 187 6.16 23.85 -7.43
C VAL A 187 7.50 23.13 -7.60
N GLU A 188 8.26 23.45 -8.65
CA GLU A 188 9.62 22.90 -8.84
C GLU A 188 10.52 23.26 -7.65
N THR A 189 10.51 24.51 -7.23
CA THR A 189 11.26 24.95 -6.05
C THR A 189 10.80 24.24 -4.77
N ALA A 190 9.49 24.03 -4.60
CA ALA A 190 8.94 23.29 -3.47
C ALA A 190 9.40 21.82 -3.50
N ARG A 191 9.45 21.16 -4.67
CA ARG A 191 9.97 19.79 -4.84
C ARG A 191 11.46 19.69 -4.47
N LEU A 192 12.27 20.67 -4.83
CA LEU A 192 13.68 20.71 -4.45
C LEU A 192 13.86 20.85 -2.93
N ARG A 193 13.07 21.74 -2.29
CA ARG A 193 13.08 21.87 -0.82
C ARG A 193 12.61 20.58 -0.13
N LEU A 194 11.54 19.97 -0.65
CA LEU A 194 11.00 18.70 -0.14
C LEU A 194 12.06 17.61 -0.21
N ARG A 195 12.77 17.46 -1.33
CA ARG A 195 13.87 16.50 -1.47
C ARG A 195 14.92 16.63 -0.36
N ARG A 196 15.30 17.88 -0.05
CA ARG A 196 16.27 18.17 1.03
C ARG A 196 15.72 17.79 2.41
N LYS A 197 14.44 18.11 2.68
CA LYS A 197 13.78 17.76 3.95
C LYS A 197 13.63 16.25 4.15
N LEU A 198 13.42 15.50 3.07
CA LEU A 198 13.36 14.05 3.07
C LEU A 198 14.75 13.36 3.05
N ALA A 199 15.83 14.16 3.05
CA ALA A 199 17.21 13.70 2.97
C ALA A 199 17.47 12.74 1.79
N LEU A 200 16.86 13.02 0.62
CA LEU A 200 17.00 12.19 -0.57
C LEU A 200 18.16 12.70 -1.45
N ASP A 201 18.98 11.76 -1.91
CA ASP A 201 20.04 12.01 -2.87
C ASP A 201 19.51 12.56 -4.20
N SER A 202 20.37 13.26 -4.97
CA SER A 202 19.99 13.91 -6.22
C SER A 202 19.41 12.95 -7.27
N GLY A 203 19.79 11.67 -7.27
CA GLY A 203 19.30 10.63 -8.19
C GLY A 203 18.04 9.89 -7.71
N ALA A 204 17.66 9.99 -6.43
CA ALA A 204 16.52 9.24 -5.91
C ALA A 204 15.17 9.83 -6.39
N SER A 205 14.24 8.98 -6.81
CA SER A 205 12.89 9.41 -7.18
C SER A 205 12.04 9.70 -5.94
N LEU A 206 11.49 10.92 -5.85
CA LEU A 206 10.54 11.31 -4.80
C LEU A 206 9.31 10.39 -4.79
N ALA A 207 8.74 10.10 -5.96
CA ALA A 207 7.58 9.23 -6.08
C ALA A 207 7.89 7.81 -5.58
N ASN A 208 9.01 7.22 -6.00
CA ASN A 208 9.39 5.88 -5.56
C ASN A 208 9.61 5.80 -4.05
N TYR A 209 10.22 6.82 -3.46
CA TYR A 209 10.39 6.91 -2.01
C TYR A 209 9.04 6.93 -1.29
N LEU A 210 8.12 7.80 -1.73
CA LEU A 210 6.78 7.92 -1.14
C LEU A 210 5.96 6.64 -1.31
N HIS A 211 6.03 5.97 -2.47
CA HIS A 211 5.40 4.66 -2.68
C HIS A 211 5.98 3.56 -1.79
N ALA A 212 7.30 3.56 -1.56
CA ALA A 212 7.93 2.60 -0.66
C ALA A 212 7.50 2.82 0.80
N LEU A 213 7.25 4.07 1.18
CA LEU A 213 6.81 4.45 2.52
C LEU A 213 5.36 4.06 2.80
N ALA A 214 4.49 4.16 1.80
CA ALA A 214 3.08 3.77 1.91
C ALA A 214 2.88 2.24 2.02
N LYS A 215 3.89 1.44 1.71
CA LYS A 215 3.85 -0.03 1.81
C LYS A 215 4.28 -0.55 3.19
N LYS A 216 4.77 0.32 4.07
CA LYS A 216 5.15 0.00 5.46
C LYS A 216 3.95 0.17 6.39
#